data_be2af1730f08d29853d6377f0cb6e2d1
#
_entry.id   be2af1730f08d29853d6377f0cb6e2d1
#
_cell.length_a   1.000
_cell.length_b   1.000
_cell.length_c   1.000
_cell.angle_alpha   90.00
_cell.angle_beta   90.00
_cell.angle_gamma   90.00
#
_symmetry.space_group_name_H-M   'P 1'
#
loop_
_entity.id
_entity.type
_entity.pdbx_description
1 polymer ?
#
loop_
_entity_poly.entity_id
_entity_poly.type
_entity_poly.pdbx_seq_one_letter_code
_entity_poly.pdbx_strand_id
1 'polypeptide(L)'
;MVEPNDNGSTIEDVDVAAIRRHLAATDVRFALLFGSRVRGNTHESSDVDIALRFPDELSPTERFRRRNRIDADLQGYADGFVDVSDIDGLPLPIARAALEHGIRLVGDDAEIDAYHERIDAEYEETAADRERDRREFIDRLAKGDI
;
A
#
# COMPACT_ATOMS: atom_id res chain seq x y z
N MET A 1 -7.37 -6.05 30.40
CA MET A 1 -7.11 -6.32 29.73
C MET A 1 -6.76 -6.16 28.69
N VAL A 2 -6.41 -6.28 28.16
CA VAL A 2 -6.12 -6.04 27.17
C VAL A 2 -5.89 -6.59 26.31
N GLU A 3 -5.72 -6.85 25.75
CA GLU A 3 -5.51 -7.20 24.93
C GLU A 3 -5.01 -7.04 24.17
N PRO A 4 -4.73 -7.29 23.79
CA PRO A 4 -4.15 -7.30 23.00
C PRO A 4 -3.74 -7.09 22.07
N ASN A 5 -3.37 -7.18 21.69
CA ASN A 5 -2.94 -7.04 20.82
C ASN A 5 -2.92 -7.23 19.98
N ASP A 6 -3.16 -7.19 19.91
CA ASP A 6 -3.02 -7.46 19.01
C ASP A 6 -2.24 -6.91 18.17
N ASN A 7 -1.88 -7.20 17.66
CA ASN A 7 -0.83 -7.15 16.80
C ASN A 7 -0.77 -5.95 15.98
N GLY A 8 -1.54 -5.69 15.09
CA GLY A 8 -1.53 -4.51 14.27
C GLY A 8 -1.71 -3.24 15.06
N SER A 9 -2.24 -3.33 16.26
CA SER A 9 -2.53 -2.15 17.05
C SER A 9 -1.31 -1.62 17.79
N THR A 10 -0.12 -2.18 17.53
CA THR A 10 1.08 -1.73 18.21
C THR A 10 1.86 -0.67 17.44
N ILE A 11 1.36 -0.21 16.30
CA ILE A 11 2.00 0.86 15.56
C ILE A 11 1.79 2.16 16.33
N GLU A 12 2.89 2.81 16.64
CA GLU A 12 2.85 4.02 17.47
C GLU A 12 2.17 5.15 16.72
N ASP A 13 1.30 5.89 17.42
CA ASP A 13 0.61 7.06 16.90
C ASP A 13 -0.39 6.74 15.79
N VAL A 14 -0.74 5.47 15.63
CA VAL A 14 -1.72 5.06 14.62
C VAL A 14 -2.75 4.16 15.28
N ASP A 15 -4.02 4.53 15.14
CA ASP A 15 -5.11 3.72 15.67
C ASP A 15 -5.51 2.66 14.65
N VAL A 16 -4.74 1.59 14.61
CA VAL A 16 -4.93 0.53 13.62
C VAL A 16 -6.28 -0.13 13.76
N ALA A 17 -6.74 -0.34 15.00
CA ALA A 17 -8.04 -0.97 15.21
C ALA A 17 -9.18 -0.12 14.65
N ALA A 18 -9.11 1.18 14.83
CA ALA A 18 -10.15 2.07 14.29
C ALA A 18 -10.11 2.08 12.77
N ILE A 19 -8.91 2.08 12.19
CA ILE A 19 -8.77 2.04 10.74
C ILE A 19 -9.36 0.75 10.19
N ARG A 20 -9.09 -0.39 10.84
CA ARG A 20 -9.67 -1.65 10.44
C ARG A 20 -11.20 -1.62 10.46
N ARG A 21 -11.75 -1.09 11.53
CA ARG A 21 -13.21 -1.01 11.65
C ARG A 21 -13.81 -0.15 10.56
N HIS A 22 -13.17 0.96 10.27
CA HIS A 22 -13.64 1.86 9.23
C HIS A 22 -13.61 1.18 7.86
N LEU A 23 -12.48 0.56 7.53
CA LEU A 23 -12.34 -0.09 6.23
C LEU A 23 -13.25 -1.30 6.08
N ALA A 24 -13.52 -2.01 7.17
CA ALA A 24 -14.43 -3.15 7.12
C ALA A 24 -15.85 -2.74 6.76
N ALA A 25 -16.20 -1.48 6.98
CA ALA A 25 -17.52 -0.96 6.61
C ALA A 25 -17.58 -0.47 5.17
N THR A 26 -16.45 -0.49 4.46
CA THR A 26 -16.40 -0.10 3.06
C THR A 26 -16.48 -1.35 2.18
N ASP A 27 -16.48 -1.15 0.87
CA ASP A 27 -16.53 -2.29 -0.05
C ASP A 27 -15.16 -2.63 -0.65
N VAL A 28 -14.07 -2.19 -0.01
CA VAL A 28 -12.75 -2.58 -0.49
C VAL A 28 -12.56 -4.09 -0.36
N ARG A 29 -11.85 -4.67 -1.30
CA ARG A 29 -11.59 -6.10 -1.28
C ARG A 29 -10.53 -6.45 -0.25
N PHE A 30 -9.50 -5.61 -0.14
CA PHE A 30 -8.54 -5.72 0.94
C PHE A 30 -7.81 -4.39 1.11
N ALA A 31 -7.09 -4.27 2.22
CA ALA A 31 -6.29 -3.10 2.52
C ALA A 31 -5.05 -3.50 3.29
N LEU A 32 -3.95 -2.83 2.97
CA LEU A 32 -2.65 -3.10 3.58
C LEU A 32 -2.09 -1.79 4.14
N LEU A 33 -1.52 -1.87 5.34
CA LEU A 33 -0.82 -0.76 5.96
C LEU A 33 0.67 -0.96 5.74
N PHE A 34 1.34 0.02 5.16
CA PHE A 34 2.76 -0.12 4.85
C PHE A 34 3.45 1.22 5.04
N GLY A 35 4.74 1.29 4.68
CA GLY A 35 5.51 2.50 4.79
C GLY A 35 6.55 2.42 5.89
N SER A 36 7.19 3.53 6.17
CA SER A 36 8.34 3.55 7.08
C SER A 36 7.96 3.20 8.52
N ARG A 37 6.76 3.58 8.96
CA ARG A 37 6.35 3.27 10.33
C ARG A 37 6.20 1.77 10.55
N VAL A 38 5.71 1.07 9.53
CA VAL A 38 5.54 -0.39 9.62
C VAL A 38 6.89 -1.07 9.75
N ARG A 39 7.93 -0.52 9.11
CA ARG A 39 9.26 -1.07 9.17
C ARG A 39 10.07 -0.60 10.37
N GLY A 40 9.47 0.15 11.26
CA GLY A 40 10.14 0.62 12.46
C GLY A 40 10.96 1.88 12.28
N ASN A 41 10.94 2.49 11.10
CA ASN A 41 11.65 3.75 10.84
C ASN A 41 10.72 4.90 11.17
N THR A 42 10.48 5.13 12.45
CA THR A 42 9.54 6.15 12.87
C THR A 42 10.19 7.51 12.90
N HIS A 43 9.64 8.42 12.13
CA HIS A 43 9.96 9.83 12.17
C HIS A 43 8.66 10.59 12.35
N GLU A 44 8.75 11.77 12.93
CA GLU A 44 7.55 12.58 13.16
C GLU A 44 6.83 12.89 11.88
N SER A 45 7.57 13.05 10.79
CA SER A 45 7.00 13.42 9.51
C SER A 45 6.66 12.20 8.64
N SER A 46 6.86 10.99 9.17
CA SER A 46 6.59 9.79 8.39
C SER A 46 5.09 9.61 8.16
N ASP A 47 4.71 9.36 6.93
CA ASP A 47 3.32 9.11 6.59
C ASP A 47 2.95 7.67 6.88
N VAL A 48 1.67 7.48 7.09
CA VAL A 48 1.09 6.14 7.16
C VAL A 48 0.51 5.87 5.78
N ASP A 49 0.99 4.82 5.14
CA ASP A 49 0.55 4.50 3.79
C ASP A 49 -0.41 3.32 3.82
N ILE A 50 -1.52 3.46 3.12
CA ILE A 50 -2.53 2.41 3.03
C ILE A 50 -2.81 2.15 1.57
N ALA A 51 -2.69 0.89 1.16
CA ALA A 51 -3.00 0.46 -0.19
C ALA A 51 -4.33 -0.27 -0.17
N LEU A 52 -5.24 0.11 -1.04
CA LEU A 52 -6.58 -0.46 -1.12
C LEU A 52 -6.76 -1.21 -2.44
N ARG A 53 -7.47 -2.32 -2.39
CA ARG A 53 -7.93 -3.01 -3.59
C ARG A 53 -9.45 -2.83 -3.68
N PHE A 54 -9.90 -2.20 -4.76
CA PHE A 54 -11.34 -1.99 -4.97
C PHE A 54 -11.94 -3.12 -5.80
N PRO A 55 -13.26 -3.29 -5.74
CA PRO A 55 -13.92 -4.25 -6.61
C PRO A 55 -13.68 -3.92 -8.09
N ASP A 56 -13.54 -4.96 -8.90
CA ASP A 56 -13.19 -4.80 -10.31
C ASP A 56 -14.27 -4.06 -11.11
N GLU A 57 -15.51 -4.15 -10.68
CA GLU A 57 -16.62 -3.55 -11.42
C GLU A 57 -16.72 -2.05 -11.27
N LEU A 58 -15.96 -1.44 -10.36
CA LEU A 58 -15.99 0.00 -10.20
C LEU A 58 -15.26 0.69 -11.34
N SER A 59 -15.85 1.78 -11.83
CA SER A 59 -15.19 2.59 -12.85
C SER A 59 -14.01 3.35 -12.24
N PRO A 60 -13.07 3.82 -13.07
CA PRO A 60 -11.97 4.64 -12.54
C PRO A 60 -12.46 5.87 -11.76
N THR A 61 -13.53 6.50 -12.22
CA THR A 61 -14.09 7.67 -11.53
C THR A 61 -14.61 7.28 -10.15
N GLU A 62 -15.30 6.16 -10.05
CA GLU A 62 -15.81 5.69 -8.77
C GLU A 62 -14.71 5.32 -7.81
N ARG A 63 -13.65 4.67 -8.32
CA ARG A 63 -12.50 4.33 -7.49
C ARG A 63 -11.84 5.58 -6.95
N PHE A 64 -11.69 6.60 -7.80
CA PHE A 64 -11.08 7.85 -7.40
C PHE A 64 -11.89 8.53 -6.29
N ARG A 65 -13.21 8.57 -6.45
CA ARG A 65 -14.07 9.17 -5.44
C ARG A 65 -14.01 8.43 -4.12
N ARG A 66 -14.05 7.10 -4.17
CA ARG A 66 -14.02 6.30 -2.95
C ARG A 66 -12.68 6.41 -2.25
N ARG A 67 -11.59 6.41 -3.03
CA ARG A 67 -10.28 6.59 -2.45
C ARG A 67 -10.18 7.92 -1.72
N ASN A 68 -10.67 8.98 -2.35
CA ASN A 68 -10.60 10.31 -1.74
C ASN A 68 -11.44 10.39 -0.47
N ARG A 69 -12.61 9.74 -0.47
CA ARG A 69 -13.45 9.73 0.72
C ARG A 69 -12.77 8.99 1.86
N ILE A 70 -12.24 7.82 1.56
CA ILE A 70 -11.55 7.02 2.58
C ILE A 70 -10.34 7.77 3.10
N ASP A 71 -9.57 8.39 2.20
CA ASP A 71 -8.43 9.20 2.60
C ASP A 71 -8.84 10.27 3.61
N ALA A 72 -9.88 11.03 3.28
CA ALA A 72 -10.36 12.08 4.18
C ALA A 72 -10.82 11.51 5.51
N ASP A 73 -11.53 10.38 5.46
CA ASP A 73 -12.09 9.80 6.69
C ASP A 73 -11.00 9.26 7.61
N LEU A 74 -9.88 8.80 7.06
CA LEU A 74 -8.84 8.17 7.88
C LEU A 74 -7.84 9.14 8.50
N GLN A 75 -7.84 10.40 8.08
CA GLN A 75 -6.83 11.35 8.57
C GLN A 75 -6.85 11.50 10.09
N GLY A 76 -7.99 11.28 10.70
CA GLY A 76 -8.09 11.44 12.16
C GLY A 76 -7.53 10.29 12.98
N TYR A 77 -7.09 9.21 12.34
CA TYR A 77 -6.67 8.02 13.07
C TYR A 77 -5.15 7.90 13.20
N ALA A 78 -4.42 8.95 12.84
CA ALA A 78 -2.96 8.94 12.96
C ALA A 78 -2.50 10.37 13.22
N ASP A 79 -1.34 10.51 13.86
CA ASP A 79 -0.76 11.81 14.14
C ASP A 79 -0.15 12.45 12.91
N GLY A 80 0.31 11.63 11.94
CA GLY A 80 0.83 12.13 10.69
C GLY A 80 -0.22 12.02 9.61
N PHE A 81 0.21 12.22 8.38
CA PHE A 81 -0.68 12.04 7.25
C PHE A 81 -0.96 10.58 7.02
N VAL A 82 -2.18 10.30 6.60
CA VAL A 82 -2.54 8.98 6.10
C VAL A 82 -2.67 9.13 4.59
N ASP A 83 -1.86 8.38 3.86
CA ASP A 83 -1.84 8.44 2.39
C ASP A 83 -2.49 7.17 1.85
N VAL A 84 -3.63 7.33 1.20
CA VAL A 84 -4.42 6.20 0.72
C VAL A 84 -4.26 6.09 -0.79
N SER A 85 -3.88 4.91 -1.26
CA SER A 85 -3.66 4.66 -2.67
C SER A 85 -4.45 3.44 -3.14
N ASP A 86 -4.88 3.48 -4.40
CA ASP A 86 -5.41 2.29 -5.07
C ASP A 86 -4.20 1.44 -5.47
N ILE A 87 -4.15 0.20 -4.98
CA ILE A 87 -2.98 -0.65 -5.21
C ILE A 87 -2.73 -0.90 -6.69
N ASP A 88 -3.80 -0.92 -7.50
CA ASP A 88 -3.65 -1.12 -8.94
C ASP A 88 -2.92 0.03 -9.61
N GLY A 89 -2.90 1.20 -9.00
CA GLY A 89 -2.21 2.36 -9.53
C GLY A 89 -0.80 2.55 -9.02
N LEU A 90 -0.35 1.72 -8.09
CA LEU A 90 1.00 1.83 -7.57
C LEU A 90 2.02 1.22 -8.52
N PRO A 91 3.23 1.77 -8.58
CA PRO A 91 4.32 1.09 -9.31
C PRO A 91 4.51 -0.33 -8.76
N LEU A 92 4.87 -1.26 -9.64
CA LEU A 92 5.03 -2.66 -9.26
C LEU A 92 5.93 -2.88 -8.05
N PRO A 93 7.12 -2.23 -7.97
CA PRO A 93 7.97 -2.45 -6.81
C PRO A 93 7.32 -2.02 -5.50
N ILE A 94 6.52 -0.95 -5.52
CA ILE A 94 5.86 -0.46 -4.31
C ILE A 94 4.71 -1.38 -3.93
N ALA A 95 3.90 -1.79 -4.90
CA ALA A 95 2.81 -2.73 -4.63
C ALA A 95 3.36 -4.04 -4.06
N ARG A 96 4.45 -4.52 -4.64
CA ARG A 96 5.08 -5.76 -4.17
C ARG A 96 5.56 -5.63 -2.73
N ALA A 97 6.22 -4.51 -2.41
CA ALA A 97 6.70 -4.28 -1.06
C ALA A 97 5.54 -4.20 -0.06
N ALA A 98 4.46 -3.55 -0.44
CA ALA A 98 3.29 -3.45 0.42
C ALA A 98 2.71 -4.84 0.71
N LEU A 99 2.67 -5.70 -0.31
CA LEU A 99 2.15 -7.06 -0.14
C LEU A 99 3.08 -7.92 0.70
N GLU A 100 4.39 -7.75 0.56
CA GLU A 100 5.35 -8.57 1.28
C GLU A 100 5.52 -8.14 2.73
N HIS A 101 5.51 -6.85 2.98
CA HIS A 101 5.88 -6.33 4.29
C HIS A 101 4.76 -5.62 5.02
N GLY A 102 3.64 -5.36 4.34
CA GLY A 102 2.55 -4.61 4.93
C GLY A 102 1.75 -5.43 5.93
N ILE A 103 1.02 -4.71 6.75
CA ILE A 103 0.09 -5.30 7.71
C ILE A 103 -1.27 -5.39 7.03
N ARG A 104 -1.85 -6.58 7.01
CA ARG A 104 -3.17 -6.78 6.42
C ARG A 104 -4.21 -6.19 7.36
N LEU A 105 -4.95 -5.22 6.87
CA LEU A 105 -5.97 -4.54 7.67
C LEU A 105 -7.32 -5.23 7.54
N VAL A 106 -7.77 -5.47 6.32
CA VAL A 106 -9.02 -6.16 6.03
C VAL A 106 -8.84 -6.97 4.76
N GLY A 107 -9.68 -7.96 4.58
CA GLY A 107 -9.69 -8.75 3.36
C GLY A 107 -9.43 -10.21 3.64
N ASP A 108 -9.75 -11.03 2.62
CA ASP A 108 -9.56 -12.48 2.69
C ASP A 108 -8.11 -12.82 2.34
N ASP A 109 -7.47 -13.61 3.17
CA ASP A 109 -6.06 -13.97 2.98
C ASP A 109 -5.82 -14.65 1.64
N ALA A 110 -6.74 -15.52 1.22
CA ALA A 110 -6.57 -16.20 -0.05
C ALA A 110 -6.60 -15.22 -1.22
N GLU A 111 -7.45 -14.23 -1.13
CA GLU A 111 -7.53 -13.21 -2.18
C GLU A 111 -6.28 -12.34 -2.21
N ILE A 112 -5.77 -11.97 -1.05
CA ILE A 112 -4.54 -11.18 -0.97
C ILE A 112 -3.37 -11.99 -1.51
N ASP A 113 -3.29 -13.27 -1.14
CA ASP A 113 -2.21 -14.15 -1.62
C ASP A 113 -2.26 -14.29 -3.14
N ALA A 114 -3.46 -14.45 -3.71
CA ALA A 114 -3.59 -14.58 -5.17
C ALA A 114 -3.14 -13.29 -5.88
N TYR A 115 -3.52 -12.15 -5.32
CA TYR A 115 -3.09 -10.87 -5.89
C TYR A 115 -1.57 -10.71 -5.79
N HIS A 116 -1.00 -11.12 -4.66
CA HIS A 116 0.44 -11.05 -4.44
C HIS A 116 1.18 -11.92 -5.48
N GLU A 117 0.68 -13.13 -5.74
CA GLU A 117 1.28 -13.99 -6.74
C GLU A 117 1.25 -13.36 -8.13
N ARG A 118 0.14 -12.70 -8.46
CA ARG A 118 0.03 -12.02 -9.75
C ARG A 118 1.04 -10.87 -9.86
N ILE A 119 1.18 -10.09 -8.79
CA ILE A 119 2.13 -8.99 -8.79
C ILE A 119 3.56 -9.50 -8.88
N ASP A 120 3.88 -10.59 -8.17
CA ASP A 120 5.21 -11.19 -8.25
C ASP A 120 5.51 -11.66 -9.67
N ALA A 121 4.53 -12.27 -10.33
CA ALA A 121 4.72 -12.73 -11.70
C ALA A 121 4.98 -11.57 -12.65
N GLU A 122 4.22 -10.48 -12.51
CA GLU A 122 4.43 -9.29 -13.33
C GLU A 122 5.79 -8.67 -13.07
N TYR A 123 6.18 -8.65 -11.82
CA TYR A 123 7.48 -8.09 -11.43
C TYR A 123 8.61 -8.88 -12.08
N GLU A 124 8.51 -10.22 -12.08
CA GLU A 124 9.52 -11.06 -12.70
C GLU A 124 9.54 -10.90 -14.21
N GLU A 125 8.36 -10.81 -14.83
CA GLU A 125 8.26 -10.65 -16.27
C GLU A 125 8.91 -9.36 -16.75
N THR A 126 8.84 -8.30 -15.95
CA THR A 126 9.37 -7.00 -16.33
C THR A 126 10.77 -6.75 -15.80
N ALA A 127 11.36 -7.73 -15.13
CA ALA A 127 12.69 -7.56 -14.52
C ALA A 127 13.75 -7.21 -15.54
N ALA A 128 13.74 -7.91 -16.70
CA ALA A 128 14.73 -7.66 -17.74
C ALA A 128 14.57 -6.27 -18.34
N ASP A 129 13.32 -5.81 -18.48
CA ASP A 129 13.06 -4.46 -18.99
C ASP A 129 13.58 -3.39 -18.06
N ARG A 130 13.36 -3.55 -16.76
CA ARG A 130 13.86 -2.59 -15.78
C ARG A 130 15.38 -2.54 -15.78
N GLU A 131 16.01 -3.69 -15.87
CA GLU A 131 17.47 -3.76 -15.90
C GLU A 131 18.03 -3.12 -17.16
N ARG A 132 17.39 -3.37 -18.30
CA ARG A 132 17.82 -2.77 -19.57
C ARG A 132 17.68 -1.26 -19.53
N ASP A 133 16.55 -0.77 -19.03
CA ASP A 133 16.31 0.67 -18.95
C ASP A 133 17.34 1.34 -18.06
N ARG A 134 17.68 0.72 -16.94
CA ARG A 134 18.67 1.24 -16.02
C ARG A 134 20.05 1.30 -16.70
N ARG A 135 20.42 0.26 -17.42
CA ARG A 135 21.69 0.22 -18.10
C ARG A 135 21.77 1.27 -19.20
N GLU A 136 20.69 1.44 -19.94
CA GLU A 136 20.66 2.46 -21.00
C GLU A 136 20.78 3.86 -20.40
N PHE A 137 20.14 4.10 -19.28
CA PHE A 137 20.22 5.39 -18.62
C PHE A 137 21.67 5.67 -18.18
N ILE A 138 22.29 4.68 -17.56
CA ILE A 138 23.67 4.82 -17.10
C ILE A 138 24.62 5.05 -18.27
N ASP A 139 24.38 4.33 -19.36
CA ASP A 139 25.20 4.47 -20.57
C ASP A 139 25.10 5.87 -21.15
N ARG A 140 23.89 6.43 -21.18
CA ARG A 140 23.70 7.80 -21.67
C ARG A 140 24.39 8.81 -20.76
N LEU A 141 24.34 8.59 -19.46
CA LEU A 141 25.06 9.46 -18.53
C LEU A 141 26.56 9.43 -18.79
N ALA A 142 27.10 8.23 -19.01
CA ALA A 142 28.52 8.07 -19.23
C ALA A 142 28.97 8.75 -20.52
N LYS A 143 28.07 8.84 -21.50
CA LYS A 143 28.36 9.47 -22.80
C LYS A 143 28.05 10.96 -22.81
N GLY A 144 27.51 11.48 -21.73
CA GLY A 144 27.16 12.90 -21.67
C GLY A 144 25.96 13.28 -22.47
N ASP A 145 25.06 12.34 -22.76
CA ASP A 145 23.87 12.58 -23.57
C ASP A 145 22.68 13.08 -22.78
N ILE A 146 22.84 13.26 -21.48
CA ILE A 146 21.76 13.71 -20.63
C ILE A 146 22.10 15.04 -20.01
#